data_1804363d04f4ddad2fbc2dd2cea00814
#
_entry.id   1804363d04f4ddad2fbc2dd2cea00814
#
_cell.length_a   1.000
_cell.length_b   1.000
_cell.length_c   1.000
_cell.angle_alpha   90.00
_cell.angle_beta   90.00
_cell.angle_gamma   90.00
#
_symmetry.space_group_name_H-M   'P 1'
#
loop_
_entity.id
_entity.type
_entity.pdbx_description
1 polymer ?
#
loop_
_entity_poly.entity_id
_entity_poly.type
_entity_poly.pdbx_seq_one_letter_code
_entity_poly.pdbx_strand_id
1 'polypeptide(L)'
;MRKHIIYRYFLFLSLVGLMQLTFSCSSSSNEIEPLKPEGEDTPLEKDEYTFMNVEYRKWQNGTFQAWTTADSRETRTIDNMNWYTPSSGYSRTAWGGRIGLQPSSVVGKEGFFRVAYCGGRSYLLDPDNGAVIIHGIQHVRPGESTAHKKAFGTRYGSEAQWSEETGKLLAGNHINYISYGSNRIEVFPAAVRGNLLTPKTQKIAYAENLYLLRTFMWDMSKNLGYAFDDDKYNRLVLLFEPTFATYIDRLVQEKSALFAGDRHFIGFYLDNELPFASYQNADPLRGIDLKHFLSLPERYKAAREYAEKFMRDNGIASTGVITKKNQEDFRGMVADYYYQLTTATVRRYDKEHLILGTRLHDWSKYNQKVVEA
;
A
#
# COMPACT_ATOMS: atom_id res chain seq x y z
N MET A 1 -1.03 -34.15 -47.26
CA MET A 1 0.36 -34.08 -46.79
C MET A 1 0.38 -33.47 -45.42
N ARG A 2 0.61 -34.28 -44.38
CA ARG A 2 0.73 -33.89 -42.97
C ARG A 2 2.16 -33.48 -42.74
N LYS A 3 2.42 -32.31 -42.12
CA LYS A 3 3.71 -31.98 -41.53
C LYS A 3 3.55 -31.87 -40.04
N HIS A 4 4.10 -32.84 -39.31
CA HIS A 4 4.29 -32.85 -37.89
C HIS A 4 5.42 -31.88 -37.52
N ILE A 5 5.15 -30.98 -36.56
CA ILE A 5 6.20 -30.21 -35.86
C ILE A 5 6.43 -30.89 -34.54
N ILE A 6 7.63 -31.44 -34.37
CA ILE A 6 8.12 -32.11 -33.18
C ILE A 6 8.76 -31.03 -32.29
N TYR A 7 8.22 -30.81 -31.11
CA TYR A 7 8.90 -30.04 -30.06
C TYR A 7 9.92 -30.94 -29.36
N ARG A 8 11.21 -30.61 -29.52
CA ARG A 8 12.31 -31.22 -28.76
C ARG A 8 12.40 -30.54 -27.40
N TYR A 9 12.12 -31.32 -26.34
CA TYR A 9 12.53 -31.00 -25.01
C TYR A 9 14.04 -31.24 -24.85
N PHE A 10 14.79 -30.19 -24.55
CA PHE A 10 16.17 -30.34 -24.05
C PHE A 10 16.13 -30.52 -22.54
N LEU A 11 16.40 -31.74 -22.10
CA LEU A 11 16.72 -32.07 -20.72
C LEU A 11 18.17 -31.68 -20.48
N PHE A 12 18.45 -30.63 -19.73
CA PHE A 12 19.77 -30.39 -19.18
C PHE A 12 19.80 -30.96 -17.75
N LEU A 13 20.36 -32.16 -17.61
CA LEU A 13 20.84 -32.65 -16.34
C LEU A 13 22.20 -31.98 -16.07
N SER A 14 22.25 -30.99 -15.23
CA SER A 14 23.48 -30.52 -14.62
C SER A 14 23.56 -31.05 -13.19
N LEU A 15 24.48 -31.97 -12.97
CA LEU A 15 25.01 -32.30 -11.67
C LEU A 15 25.55 -31.02 -11.02
N VAL A 16 24.84 -30.51 -10.03
CA VAL A 16 25.38 -29.47 -9.15
C VAL A 16 25.79 -30.15 -7.86
N GLY A 17 27.12 -30.31 -7.73
CA GLY A 17 27.73 -30.69 -6.47
C GLY A 17 27.34 -29.67 -5.39
N LEU A 18 26.99 -30.20 -4.22
CA LEU A 18 26.83 -29.45 -2.99
C LEU A 18 28.15 -28.74 -2.65
N MET A 19 28.33 -27.53 -3.12
CA MET A 19 29.29 -26.61 -2.53
C MET A 19 28.48 -25.71 -1.59
N GLN A 20 28.51 -26.03 -0.31
CA GLN A 20 28.14 -25.10 0.75
C GLN A 20 29.09 -23.92 0.68
N LEU A 21 28.77 -22.93 -0.11
CA LEU A 21 29.35 -21.61 0.02
C LEU A 21 28.69 -20.95 1.22
N THR A 22 29.29 -21.15 2.39
CA THR A 22 29.14 -20.22 3.50
C THR A 22 29.70 -18.89 3.03
N PHE A 23 28.87 -18.04 2.49
CA PHE A 23 29.21 -16.63 2.35
C PHE A 23 29.23 -16.04 3.77
N SER A 24 30.36 -16.17 4.41
CA SER A 24 30.76 -15.28 5.48
C SER A 24 30.80 -13.88 4.85
N CYS A 25 29.94 -13.00 5.23
CA CYS A 25 30.22 -11.58 5.10
C CYS A 25 31.52 -11.34 5.80
N SER A 26 32.61 -11.08 5.04
CA SER A 26 33.88 -10.71 5.64
C SER A 26 33.63 -9.45 6.44
N SER A 27 33.69 -9.55 7.74
CA SER A 27 33.72 -8.45 8.66
C SER A 27 35.01 -7.66 8.43
N SER A 28 34.97 -6.69 7.50
CA SER A 28 35.76 -5.52 7.73
C SER A 28 35.13 -4.87 8.96
N SER A 29 35.91 -4.54 9.96
CA SER A 29 35.59 -4.11 11.32
C SER A 29 34.78 -2.82 11.46
N ASN A 30 33.73 -2.71 10.69
CA ASN A 30 32.59 -1.82 10.86
C ASN A 30 31.32 -2.68 10.80
N GLU A 31 31.19 -3.64 11.69
CA GLU A 31 29.92 -4.24 11.99
C GLU A 31 28.99 -3.09 12.39
N ILE A 32 28.03 -2.80 11.51
CA ILE A 32 26.84 -2.09 11.94
C ILE A 32 26.12 -3.12 12.82
N GLU A 33 26.45 -3.12 14.09
CA GLU A 33 25.60 -3.78 15.06
C GLU A 33 24.17 -3.36 14.78
N PRO A 34 23.20 -4.31 14.73
CA PRO A 34 21.82 -3.91 14.78
C PRO A 34 21.74 -2.97 15.98
N LEU A 35 21.27 -1.73 15.75
CA LEU A 35 21.09 -0.75 16.79
C LEU A 35 20.35 -1.42 17.95
N LYS A 36 21.10 -1.95 18.91
CA LYS A 36 20.63 -1.93 20.28
C LYS A 36 20.40 -0.45 20.55
N PRO A 37 19.22 -0.01 20.98
CA PRO A 37 19.12 1.28 21.60
C PRO A 37 20.26 1.32 22.61
N GLU A 38 21.21 2.24 22.45
CA GLU A 38 22.19 2.53 23.50
C GLU A 38 21.42 3.12 24.67
N GLY A 39 21.15 2.32 25.55
CA GLY A 39 20.38 2.33 26.75
C GLY A 39 19.84 0.92 26.81
N GLU A 40 20.41 0.10 27.66
CA GLU A 40 19.72 -1.10 28.10
C GLU A 40 18.24 -0.71 28.21
N ASP A 41 17.35 -1.56 27.70
CA ASP A 41 15.94 -1.53 28.09
C ASP A 41 15.89 -1.74 29.61
N THR A 42 16.30 -0.72 30.33
CA THR A 42 16.01 -0.63 31.73
C THR A 42 14.50 -0.49 31.75
N PRO A 43 13.75 -1.51 32.20
CA PRO A 43 12.31 -1.37 32.31
C PRO A 43 12.09 -0.09 33.09
N LEU A 44 11.38 0.87 32.50
CA LEU A 44 11.07 2.10 33.20
C LEU A 44 10.44 1.71 34.53
N GLU A 45 10.99 2.21 35.64
CA GLU A 45 10.44 1.92 36.92
C GLU A 45 8.96 2.32 36.92
N LYS A 46 8.13 1.56 37.65
CA LYS A 46 6.67 1.74 37.64
C LYS A 46 6.24 3.18 38.05
N ASP A 47 7.11 3.90 38.75
CA ASP A 47 6.91 5.28 39.16
C ASP A 47 7.01 6.30 38.00
N GLU A 48 7.49 5.91 36.83
CA GLU A 48 7.55 6.78 35.66
C GLU A 48 6.23 6.82 34.86
N TYR A 49 5.26 6.02 35.25
CA TYR A 49 3.94 6.01 34.64
C TYR A 49 2.96 6.92 35.35
N THR A 50 2.23 7.67 34.59
CA THR A 50 1.12 8.48 35.11
C THR A 50 -0.20 7.79 34.82
N PHE A 51 -1.01 7.58 35.81
CA PHE A 51 -2.34 7.04 35.64
C PHE A 51 -3.31 8.20 35.39
N MET A 52 -4.07 8.10 34.32
CA MET A 52 -5.09 9.07 33.96
C MET A 52 -6.45 8.40 33.90
N ASN A 53 -7.44 9.05 34.52
CA ASN A 53 -8.82 8.68 34.29
C ASN A 53 -9.27 9.16 32.93
N VAL A 54 -9.84 8.26 32.16
CA VAL A 54 -10.33 8.54 30.82
C VAL A 54 -11.85 8.49 30.83
N GLU A 55 -12.49 9.57 30.43
CA GLU A 55 -13.92 9.58 30.18
C GLU A 55 -14.18 9.23 28.71
N TYR A 56 -15.16 8.37 28.47
CA TYR A 56 -15.59 8.01 27.14
C TYR A 56 -17.11 7.87 27.06
N ARG A 57 -17.63 7.92 25.87
CA ARG A 57 -19.04 7.60 25.59
C ARG A 57 -19.15 6.69 24.38
N LYS A 58 -20.03 5.71 24.46
CA LYS A 58 -20.29 4.78 23.37
C LYS A 58 -21.24 5.41 22.36
N TRP A 59 -21.02 5.12 21.10
CA TRP A 59 -22.00 5.35 20.05
C TRP A 59 -22.84 4.09 19.89
N GLN A 60 -24.14 4.19 20.11
CA GLN A 60 -25.10 3.08 19.97
C GLN A 60 -26.40 3.60 19.38
N ASN A 61 -26.99 2.84 18.47
CA ASN A 61 -28.30 3.14 17.87
C ASN A 61 -28.42 4.59 17.31
N GLY A 62 -27.36 5.08 16.68
CA GLY A 62 -27.36 6.41 16.08
C GLY A 62 -27.21 7.58 17.06
N THR A 63 -26.91 7.32 18.35
CA THR A 63 -26.72 8.36 19.36
C THR A 63 -25.52 8.10 20.25
N PHE A 64 -24.92 9.18 20.79
CA PHE A 64 -23.95 9.05 21.87
C PHE A 64 -24.68 8.76 23.19
N GLN A 65 -24.19 7.76 23.90
CA GLN A 65 -24.62 7.45 25.25
C GLN A 65 -24.05 8.47 26.25
N ALA A 66 -24.47 8.37 27.51
CA ALA A 66 -23.92 9.17 28.60
C ALA A 66 -22.39 8.94 28.73
N TRP A 67 -21.70 9.96 29.21
CA TRP A 67 -20.30 9.85 29.58
C TRP A 67 -20.10 8.81 30.67
N THR A 68 -19.09 7.99 30.53
CA THR A 68 -18.70 6.97 31.48
C THR A 68 -17.23 7.16 31.81
N THR A 69 -16.86 7.19 33.05
CA THR A 69 -15.46 7.17 33.46
C THR A 69 -14.91 5.76 33.19
N ALA A 70 -13.86 5.67 32.40
CA ALA A 70 -13.12 4.44 32.24
C ALA A 70 -12.26 4.16 33.47
N ASP A 71 -11.81 2.91 33.54
CA ASP A 71 -10.71 2.56 34.42
C ASP A 71 -9.51 3.44 34.13
N SER A 72 -8.70 3.68 35.18
CA SER A 72 -7.43 4.36 35.02
C SER A 72 -6.57 3.68 33.98
N ARG A 73 -6.00 4.46 33.05
CA ARG A 73 -5.07 3.99 32.06
C ARG A 73 -3.67 4.44 32.40
N GLU A 74 -2.78 3.46 32.39
CA GLU A 74 -1.36 3.73 32.45
C GLU A 74 -0.93 4.45 31.17
N THR A 75 -0.30 5.62 31.32
CA THR A 75 0.15 6.42 30.18
C THR A 75 1.46 7.10 30.51
N ARG A 76 2.15 7.56 29.50
CA ARG A 76 3.34 8.41 29.63
C ARG A 76 3.00 9.82 29.16
N THR A 77 3.44 10.80 29.91
CA THR A 77 3.44 12.18 29.44
C THR A 77 4.62 12.40 28.48
N ILE A 78 4.55 13.45 27.64
CA ILE A 78 5.67 13.82 26.76
C ILE A 78 6.93 14.12 27.59
N ASP A 79 6.78 14.67 28.77
CA ASP A 79 7.90 14.97 29.68
C ASP A 79 8.64 13.70 30.14
N ASN A 80 7.91 12.60 30.29
CA ASN A 80 8.48 11.29 30.66
C ASN A 80 9.17 10.58 29.47
N MET A 81 9.15 11.16 28.28
CA MET A 81 9.85 10.63 27.09
C MET A 81 11.24 11.23 26.89
N ASN A 82 11.74 12.06 27.80
CA ASN A 82 13.04 12.73 27.73
C ASN A 82 14.24 11.77 27.91
N TRP A 83 13.99 10.50 28.19
CA TRP A 83 15.03 9.48 28.34
C TRP A 83 15.68 9.07 27.00
N TYR A 84 15.07 9.38 25.88
CA TYR A 84 15.62 9.05 24.57
C TYR A 84 16.45 10.22 24.02
N THR A 85 17.75 10.04 23.97
CA THR A 85 18.65 10.91 23.26
C THR A 85 18.95 10.31 21.89
N PRO A 86 18.52 10.93 20.78
CA PRO A 86 18.84 10.40 19.46
C PRO A 86 20.35 10.34 19.27
N SER A 87 20.87 9.19 18.84
CA SER A 87 22.30 9.11 18.49
C SER A 87 22.57 10.05 17.31
N SER A 88 23.53 10.96 17.48
CA SER A 88 23.88 12.00 16.51
C SER A 88 24.84 11.51 15.39
N GLY A 89 25.10 10.20 15.33
CA GLY A 89 26.28 9.63 14.68
C GLY A 89 26.19 9.30 13.20
N TYR A 90 25.07 9.54 12.47
CA TYR A 90 25.02 9.14 11.07
C TYR A 90 24.71 10.29 10.12
N SER A 91 25.37 10.24 8.97
CA SER A 91 25.03 11.09 7.85
C SER A 91 23.69 10.68 7.26
N ARG A 92 22.88 11.69 6.92
CA ARG A 92 21.56 11.49 6.31
C ARG A 92 21.48 12.17 4.95
N THR A 93 20.66 11.62 4.08
CA THR A 93 20.27 12.30 2.85
C THR A 93 19.28 13.43 3.13
N ALA A 94 18.98 14.23 2.12
CA ALA A 94 17.94 15.26 2.21
C ALA A 94 16.53 14.68 2.39
N TRP A 95 16.34 13.38 2.17
CA TRP A 95 15.11 12.62 2.43
C TRP A 95 14.99 12.10 3.87
N GLY A 96 16.03 12.31 4.67
CA GLY A 96 16.15 11.77 6.01
C GLY A 96 16.70 10.34 6.08
N GLY A 97 17.05 9.74 4.94
CA GLY A 97 17.58 8.37 4.88
C GLY A 97 19.00 8.26 5.42
N ARG A 98 19.28 7.22 6.18
CA ARG A 98 20.61 6.91 6.71
C ARG A 98 21.54 6.46 5.58
N ILE A 99 22.70 7.10 5.46
CA ILE A 99 23.74 6.73 4.52
C ILE A 99 24.58 5.60 5.10
N GLY A 100 25.10 4.71 4.22
CA GLY A 100 26.04 3.66 4.60
C GLY A 100 25.47 2.26 4.69
N LEU A 101 24.19 2.03 4.36
CA LEU A 101 23.66 0.68 4.21
C LEU A 101 24.42 -0.05 3.08
N GLN A 102 24.83 -1.30 3.35
CA GLN A 102 25.46 -2.17 2.36
C GLN A 102 24.49 -3.31 1.98
N PRO A 103 23.62 -3.10 0.99
CA PRO A 103 22.64 -4.10 0.62
C PRO A 103 23.28 -5.26 -0.15
N SER A 104 22.78 -6.47 0.05
CA SER A 104 23.10 -7.64 -0.76
C SER A 104 22.45 -7.60 -2.14
N SER A 105 21.31 -6.94 -2.24
CA SER A 105 20.62 -6.70 -3.51
C SER A 105 19.71 -5.47 -3.44
N VAL A 106 19.44 -4.85 -4.59
CA VAL A 106 18.57 -3.69 -4.73
C VAL A 106 17.64 -3.91 -5.92
N VAL A 107 16.36 -3.63 -5.74
CA VAL A 107 15.33 -3.72 -6.79
C VAL A 107 14.74 -2.35 -7.03
N GLY A 108 14.68 -1.95 -8.28
CA GLY A 108 14.16 -0.64 -8.73
C GLY A 108 15.19 0.15 -9.55
N LYS A 109 14.76 1.30 -10.07
CA LYS A 109 15.59 2.17 -10.90
C LYS A 109 16.44 3.10 -10.04
N GLU A 110 17.75 3.20 -10.36
CA GLU A 110 18.65 4.12 -9.68
C GLU A 110 18.18 5.58 -9.84
N GLY A 111 18.36 6.36 -8.77
CA GLY A 111 17.89 7.74 -8.71
C GLY A 111 16.41 7.90 -8.32
N PHE A 112 15.69 6.79 -8.09
CA PHE A 112 14.32 6.72 -7.60
C PHE A 112 14.25 5.95 -6.29
N PHE A 113 13.09 5.90 -5.66
CA PHE A 113 12.88 5.03 -4.49
C PHE A 113 12.98 3.56 -4.88
N ARG A 114 13.69 2.78 -4.07
CA ARG A 114 14.03 1.38 -4.34
C ARG A 114 13.91 0.52 -3.10
N VAL A 115 13.80 -0.78 -3.29
CA VAL A 115 13.85 -1.76 -2.19
C VAL A 115 15.24 -2.38 -2.14
N ALA A 116 15.85 -2.35 -0.98
CA ALA A 116 17.14 -2.99 -0.70
C ALA A 116 16.97 -4.14 0.29
N TYR A 117 17.77 -5.18 0.13
CA TYR A 117 17.80 -6.33 1.03
C TYR A 117 19.15 -6.37 1.74
N CYS A 118 19.14 -6.44 3.06
CA CYS A 118 20.35 -6.48 3.87
C CYS A 118 20.06 -7.24 5.17
N GLY A 119 20.90 -8.23 5.50
CA GLY A 119 20.78 -9.00 6.73
C GLY A 119 19.41 -9.66 6.95
N GLY A 120 18.78 -10.16 5.87
CA GLY A 120 17.45 -10.79 5.93
C GLY A 120 16.28 -9.80 6.10
N ARG A 121 16.51 -8.51 5.98
CA ARG A 121 15.50 -7.45 6.09
C ARG A 121 15.41 -6.64 4.81
N SER A 122 14.21 -6.10 4.55
CA SER A 122 13.95 -5.17 3.46
C SER A 122 14.00 -3.74 3.97
N TYR A 123 14.61 -2.86 3.18
CA TYR A 123 14.71 -1.43 3.45
C TYR A 123 14.23 -0.64 2.24
N LEU A 124 13.60 0.49 2.47
CA LEU A 124 13.35 1.47 1.42
C LEU A 124 14.60 2.36 1.28
N LEU A 125 15.15 2.42 0.08
CA LEU A 125 16.18 3.41 -0.27
C LEU A 125 15.52 4.62 -0.91
N ASP A 126 15.92 5.79 -0.47
CA ASP A 126 15.57 7.03 -1.15
C ASP A 126 16.39 7.24 -2.43
N PRO A 127 16.06 8.22 -3.26
CA PRO A 127 16.78 8.49 -4.52
C PRO A 127 18.28 8.77 -4.38
N ASP A 128 18.73 9.17 -3.19
CA ASP A 128 20.14 9.48 -2.89
C ASP A 128 20.83 8.33 -2.12
N ASN A 129 20.26 7.13 -2.15
CA ASN A 129 20.78 5.87 -1.56
C ASN A 129 20.78 5.82 -0.03
N GLY A 130 20.04 6.66 0.64
CA GLY A 130 19.82 6.54 2.08
C GLY A 130 18.73 5.52 2.42
N ALA A 131 18.95 4.69 3.44
CA ALA A 131 17.91 3.84 3.99
C ALA A 131 16.91 4.69 4.77
N VAL A 132 15.72 4.89 4.23
CA VAL A 132 14.72 5.81 4.77
C VAL A 132 13.60 5.07 5.50
N ILE A 133 13.23 5.61 6.66
CA ILE A 133 12.00 5.23 7.36
C ILE A 133 10.94 6.26 7.00
N ILE A 134 9.82 5.77 6.51
CA ILE A 134 8.68 6.63 6.17
C ILE A 134 7.98 7.08 7.45
N HIS A 135 8.08 8.37 7.73
CA HIS A 135 7.32 9.07 8.76
C HIS A 135 6.33 9.99 8.06
N GLY A 136 5.10 9.51 7.89
CA GLY A 136 4.16 10.11 6.96
C GLY A 136 2.81 10.50 7.56
N ILE A 137 2.13 11.39 6.85
CA ILE A 137 0.77 11.83 7.14
C ILE A 137 -0.12 11.67 5.90
N GLN A 138 -1.41 11.46 6.13
CA GLN A 138 -2.43 11.34 5.07
C GLN A 138 -3.32 12.59 5.04
N HIS A 139 -4.00 12.78 3.90
CA HIS A 139 -4.99 13.84 3.73
C HIS A 139 -4.44 15.27 3.95
N VAL A 140 -3.20 15.50 3.56
CA VAL A 140 -2.61 16.85 3.53
C VAL A 140 -3.23 17.62 2.36
N ARG A 141 -4.33 18.31 2.62
CA ARG A 141 -5.07 19.06 1.61
C ARG A 141 -5.85 20.22 2.25
N PRO A 142 -6.17 21.27 1.51
CA PRO A 142 -7.14 22.26 1.95
C PRO A 142 -8.48 21.60 2.23
N GLY A 143 -9.16 22.02 3.27
CA GLY A 143 -10.47 21.49 3.58
C GLY A 143 -11.54 21.94 2.54
N GLU A 144 -12.55 21.10 2.34
CA GLU A 144 -13.56 21.32 1.30
C GLU A 144 -14.83 22.05 1.78
N SER A 145 -15.10 22.06 3.09
CA SER A 145 -16.25 22.74 3.64
C SER A 145 -16.16 24.28 3.49
N THR A 146 -17.32 24.96 3.50
CA THR A 146 -17.37 26.43 3.44
C THR A 146 -16.53 27.07 4.56
N ALA A 147 -16.58 26.51 5.77
CA ALA A 147 -15.79 26.98 6.90
C ALA A 147 -14.28 26.80 6.65
N HIS A 148 -13.87 25.65 6.12
CA HIS A 148 -12.48 25.37 5.77
C HIS A 148 -11.98 26.33 4.68
N LYS A 149 -12.76 26.56 3.61
CA LYS A 149 -12.41 27.48 2.53
C LYS A 149 -12.23 28.91 3.03
N LYS A 150 -13.12 29.36 3.94
CA LYS A 150 -13.00 30.67 4.57
C LYS A 150 -11.74 30.78 5.42
N ALA A 151 -11.49 29.80 6.28
CA ALA A 151 -10.27 29.78 7.13
C ALA A 151 -8.99 29.71 6.29
N PHE A 152 -9.00 28.92 5.23
CA PHE A 152 -7.91 28.84 4.27
C PHE A 152 -7.62 30.19 3.60
N GLY A 153 -8.63 30.86 3.07
CA GLY A 153 -8.49 32.16 2.45
C GLY A 153 -7.97 33.24 3.42
N THR A 154 -8.45 33.22 4.67
CA THR A 154 -7.99 34.15 5.72
C THR A 154 -6.54 33.91 6.12
N ARG A 155 -6.13 32.65 6.24
CA ARG A 155 -4.78 32.31 6.74
C ARG A 155 -3.71 32.34 5.67
N TYR A 156 -3.99 31.77 4.50
CA TYR A 156 -2.96 31.54 3.47
C TYR A 156 -3.16 32.42 2.23
N GLY A 157 -4.37 32.80 1.91
CA GLY A 157 -4.69 33.62 0.71
C GLY A 157 -4.53 32.87 -0.62
N SER A 158 -3.60 31.91 -0.71
CA SER A 158 -3.33 31.14 -1.93
C SER A 158 -2.91 29.71 -1.62
N GLU A 159 -3.09 28.82 -2.59
CA GLU A 159 -2.60 27.43 -2.50
C GLU A 159 -1.07 27.35 -2.46
N ALA A 160 -0.38 28.25 -3.16
CA ALA A 160 1.07 28.31 -3.15
C ALA A 160 1.61 28.62 -1.74
N GLN A 161 1.05 29.63 -1.08
CA GLN A 161 1.44 29.98 0.29
C GLN A 161 1.10 28.88 1.28
N TRP A 162 -0.09 28.27 1.15
CA TRP A 162 -0.49 27.12 1.96
C TRP A 162 0.50 25.95 1.78
N SER A 163 0.89 25.62 0.55
CA SER A 163 1.83 24.55 0.25
C SER A 163 3.21 24.81 0.86
N GLU A 164 3.69 26.06 0.76
CA GLU A 164 4.99 26.44 1.34
C GLU A 164 4.98 26.34 2.86
N GLU A 165 3.97 26.91 3.52
CA GLU A 165 3.87 26.87 4.99
C GLU A 165 3.63 25.45 5.50
N THR A 166 2.81 24.68 4.80
CA THR A 166 2.57 23.25 5.14
C THR A 166 3.85 22.45 4.97
N GLY A 167 4.60 22.65 3.89
CA GLY A 167 5.88 21.98 3.70
C GLY A 167 6.88 22.29 4.81
N LYS A 168 6.98 23.55 5.25
CA LYS A 168 7.82 23.96 6.40
C LYS A 168 7.36 23.27 7.69
N LEU A 169 6.05 23.22 7.93
CA LEU A 169 5.48 22.56 9.10
C LEU A 169 5.80 21.06 9.13
N LEU A 170 5.61 20.38 8.01
CA LEU A 170 5.89 18.94 7.90
C LEU A 170 7.39 18.66 8.13
N ALA A 171 8.26 19.40 7.45
CA ALA A 171 9.70 19.25 7.59
C ALA A 171 10.18 19.56 9.01
N GLY A 172 9.66 20.62 9.66
CA GLY A 172 9.97 20.96 11.03
C GLY A 172 9.56 19.90 12.05
N ASN A 173 8.62 19.01 11.69
CA ASN A 173 8.20 17.86 12.48
C ASN A 173 8.78 16.53 11.95
N HIS A 174 9.82 16.59 11.15
CA HIS A 174 10.49 15.43 10.56
C HIS A 174 9.57 14.49 9.76
N ILE A 175 8.46 15.02 9.21
CA ILE A 175 7.57 14.27 8.33
C ILE A 175 8.18 14.32 6.93
N ASN A 176 8.52 13.15 6.40
CA ASN A 176 9.21 13.01 5.11
C ASN A 176 8.31 12.38 4.02
N TYR A 177 7.03 12.17 4.30
CA TYR A 177 6.12 11.54 3.37
C TYR A 177 4.68 12.03 3.54
N ILE A 178 4.02 12.28 2.41
CA ILE A 178 2.58 12.49 2.34
C ILE A 178 1.92 11.38 1.52
N SER A 179 0.89 10.76 2.09
CA SER A 179 0.20 9.65 1.46
C SER A 179 -0.89 10.13 0.49
N TYR A 180 -1.39 9.19 -0.31
CA TYR A 180 -2.52 9.40 -1.21
C TYR A 180 -3.70 10.10 -0.51
N GLY A 181 -4.54 10.78 -1.28
CA GLY A 181 -5.64 11.59 -0.75
C GLY A 181 -5.18 12.90 -0.12
N SER A 182 -3.86 13.17 -0.08
CA SER A 182 -3.30 14.41 0.38
C SER A 182 -3.56 15.49 -0.66
N ASN A 183 -2.96 15.56 -1.76
CA ASN A 183 -3.28 16.49 -2.82
C ASN A 183 -3.85 15.77 -4.03
N ARG A 184 -4.91 16.28 -4.60
CA ARG A 184 -5.26 15.87 -5.95
C ARG A 184 -4.20 16.42 -6.88
N ILE A 185 -3.51 15.54 -7.55
CA ILE A 185 -2.48 15.87 -8.55
C ILE A 185 -3.01 16.86 -9.61
N GLU A 186 -4.31 16.76 -9.88
CA GLU A 186 -5.03 17.65 -10.81
C GLU A 186 -5.10 19.10 -10.32
N VAL A 187 -4.93 19.34 -9.01
CA VAL A 187 -5.05 20.68 -8.39
C VAL A 187 -3.69 21.34 -8.21
N PHE A 188 -2.60 20.55 -8.13
CA PHE A 188 -1.26 21.09 -7.94
C PHE A 188 -0.40 20.91 -9.20
N PRO A 189 0.03 21.99 -9.85
CA PRO A 189 1.02 21.91 -10.92
C PRO A 189 2.27 21.15 -10.49
N ALA A 190 2.91 20.45 -11.41
CA ALA A 190 4.11 19.64 -11.12
C ALA A 190 5.22 20.43 -10.39
N ALA A 191 5.36 21.72 -10.68
CA ALA A 191 6.30 22.62 -9.99
C ALA A 191 5.99 22.81 -8.50
N VAL A 192 4.72 22.79 -8.13
CA VAL A 192 4.28 22.89 -6.72
C VAL A 192 4.58 21.59 -5.98
N ARG A 193 4.39 20.45 -6.63
CA ARG A 193 4.66 19.13 -6.06
C ARG A 193 6.13 18.97 -5.65
N GLY A 194 7.05 19.36 -6.54
CA GLY A 194 8.50 19.22 -6.30
C GLY A 194 9.11 20.30 -5.45
N ASN A 195 8.71 21.55 -5.63
CA ASN A 195 9.44 22.70 -5.11
C ASN A 195 8.82 23.35 -3.87
N LEU A 196 7.50 23.40 -3.74
CA LEU A 196 6.86 24.06 -2.61
C LEU A 196 6.67 23.17 -1.39
N LEU A 197 6.49 21.86 -1.60
CA LEU A 197 6.42 20.89 -0.50
C LEU A 197 7.80 20.40 -0.01
N THR A 198 8.88 20.90 -0.62
CA THR A 198 10.24 20.49 -0.26
C THR A 198 11.07 21.69 0.12
N PRO A 199 11.15 22.01 1.42
CA PRO A 199 12.14 22.95 1.91
C PRO A 199 13.53 22.55 1.46
N LYS A 200 14.42 23.51 1.24
CA LYS A 200 15.80 23.27 0.76
C LYS A 200 16.58 22.25 1.61
N THR A 201 16.19 22.09 2.87
CA THR A 201 16.89 21.26 3.85
C THR A 201 16.32 19.85 4.00
N GLN A 202 15.04 19.62 3.66
CA GLN A 202 14.39 18.30 3.78
C GLN A 202 13.43 18.11 2.62
N LYS A 203 13.55 16.98 1.93
CA LYS A 203 12.64 16.57 0.87
C LYS A 203 11.49 15.75 1.44
N ILE A 204 10.31 15.95 0.87
CA ILE A 204 9.12 15.21 1.20
C ILE A 204 8.74 14.34 0.00
N ALA A 205 8.61 13.05 0.24
CA ALA A 205 8.14 12.09 -0.75
C ALA A 205 6.61 11.97 -0.73
N TYR A 206 6.05 11.42 -1.78
CA TYR A 206 4.60 11.17 -1.84
C TYR A 206 4.26 9.93 -2.67
N ALA A 207 3.05 9.41 -2.51
CA ALA A 207 2.49 8.33 -3.31
C ALA A 207 1.06 8.65 -3.72
N GLU A 208 0.60 8.02 -4.79
CA GLU A 208 -0.75 8.21 -5.33
C GLU A 208 -1.48 6.88 -5.46
N ASN A 209 -2.81 6.94 -5.42
CA ASN A 209 -3.66 5.77 -5.62
C ASN A 209 -4.35 5.86 -6.99
N LEU A 210 -4.17 4.83 -7.80
CA LEU A 210 -4.80 4.76 -9.13
C LEU A 210 -6.30 4.50 -9.05
N TYR A 211 -6.78 3.86 -7.98
CA TYR A 211 -8.19 3.48 -7.81
C TYR A 211 -8.75 2.71 -9.02
N LEU A 212 -8.01 1.75 -9.54
CA LEU A 212 -8.29 1.09 -10.82
C LEU A 212 -9.70 0.50 -10.88
N LEU A 213 -10.03 -0.37 -9.93
CA LEU A 213 -11.34 -1.02 -9.89
C LEU A 213 -12.46 -0.05 -9.48
N ARG A 214 -12.17 0.83 -8.53
CA ARG A 214 -13.15 1.80 -8.06
C ARG A 214 -13.55 2.80 -9.14
N THR A 215 -12.57 3.32 -9.88
CA THR A 215 -12.82 4.26 -10.96
C THR A 215 -13.57 3.59 -12.10
N PHE A 216 -13.19 2.35 -12.45
CA PHE A 216 -13.93 1.55 -13.41
C PHE A 216 -15.40 1.38 -13.02
N MET A 217 -15.67 1.00 -11.78
CA MET A 217 -17.02 0.84 -11.25
C MET A 217 -17.85 2.13 -11.39
N TRP A 218 -17.26 3.28 -11.10
CA TRP A 218 -17.97 4.57 -11.25
C TRP A 218 -18.20 4.98 -12.70
N ASP A 219 -17.23 4.73 -13.57
CA ASP A 219 -17.36 5.07 -14.99
C ASP A 219 -18.30 4.10 -15.73
N MET A 220 -18.38 2.85 -15.30
CA MET A 220 -19.40 1.92 -15.80
C MET A 220 -20.81 2.47 -15.60
N SER A 221 -21.13 3.02 -14.43
CA SER A 221 -22.44 3.58 -14.16
C SER A 221 -22.75 4.80 -15.03
N LYS A 222 -21.73 5.57 -15.42
CA LYS A 222 -21.90 6.78 -16.25
C LYS A 222 -21.92 6.48 -17.74
N ASN A 223 -21.03 5.59 -18.20
CA ASN A 223 -20.72 5.43 -19.63
C ASN A 223 -21.31 4.16 -20.25
N LEU A 224 -21.66 3.16 -19.47
CA LEU A 224 -22.17 1.88 -19.95
C LEU A 224 -23.66 1.70 -19.70
N GLY A 225 -24.33 2.73 -19.19
CA GLY A 225 -25.79 2.75 -19.01
C GLY A 225 -26.31 1.83 -17.89
N TYR A 226 -25.43 1.35 -17.03
CA TYR A 226 -25.85 0.56 -15.87
C TYR A 226 -25.00 0.84 -14.63
N ALA A 227 -25.63 0.91 -13.47
CA ALA A 227 -24.97 1.01 -12.19
C ALA A 227 -24.56 -0.37 -11.68
N PHE A 228 -23.37 -0.46 -11.08
CA PHE A 228 -23.00 -1.63 -10.29
C PHE A 228 -23.75 -1.61 -8.96
N ASP A 229 -24.32 -2.73 -8.59
CA ASP A 229 -25.04 -2.91 -7.32
C ASP A 229 -24.10 -3.43 -6.24
N ASP A 230 -23.45 -2.51 -5.54
CA ASP A 230 -22.49 -2.75 -4.44
C ASP A 230 -23.16 -3.43 -3.23
N ASP A 231 -24.47 -3.26 -3.06
CA ASP A 231 -25.22 -3.85 -1.95
C ASP A 231 -25.55 -5.33 -2.20
N LYS A 232 -25.38 -5.78 -3.44
CA LYS A 232 -25.73 -7.14 -3.84
C LYS A 232 -24.55 -7.98 -4.30
N TYR A 233 -23.51 -7.36 -4.85
CA TYR A 233 -22.39 -8.09 -5.45
C TYR A 233 -21.06 -7.58 -4.94
N ASN A 234 -20.11 -8.50 -4.72
CA ASN A 234 -18.73 -8.12 -4.42
C ASN A 234 -18.12 -7.40 -5.64
N ARG A 235 -17.57 -6.20 -5.43
CA ARG A 235 -17.01 -5.38 -6.52
C ARG A 235 -15.89 -6.07 -7.31
N LEU A 236 -15.23 -7.07 -6.75
CA LEU A 236 -14.21 -7.84 -7.46
C LEU A 236 -14.74 -8.69 -8.62
N VAL A 237 -16.07 -8.86 -8.74
CA VAL A 237 -16.66 -9.46 -9.96
C VAL A 237 -16.39 -8.63 -11.20
N LEU A 238 -16.22 -7.31 -11.05
CA LEU A 238 -15.91 -6.38 -12.15
C LEU A 238 -14.52 -6.56 -12.74
N LEU A 239 -13.62 -7.22 -12.02
CA LEU A 239 -12.29 -7.59 -12.52
C LEU A 239 -12.38 -8.43 -13.81
N PHE A 240 -13.45 -9.19 -13.96
CA PHE A 240 -13.69 -10.10 -15.08
C PHE A 240 -14.50 -9.49 -16.23
N GLU A 241 -14.88 -8.21 -16.11
CA GLU A 241 -15.55 -7.52 -17.21
C GLU A 241 -14.61 -7.40 -18.41
N PRO A 242 -15.06 -7.73 -19.63
CA PRO A 242 -14.20 -7.75 -20.81
C PRO A 242 -13.50 -6.41 -21.10
N THR A 243 -14.12 -5.30 -20.68
CA THR A 243 -13.59 -3.95 -20.91
C THR A 243 -12.67 -3.46 -19.80
N PHE A 244 -12.55 -4.19 -18.67
CA PHE A 244 -11.74 -3.75 -17.53
C PHE A 244 -10.26 -3.57 -17.90
N ALA A 245 -9.67 -4.55 -18.56
CA ALA A 245 -8.26 -4.51 -18.95
C ALA A 245 -7.95 -3.31 -19.87
N THR A 246 -8.82 -3.06 -20.87
CA THR A 246 -8.65 -1.91 -21.79
C THR A 246 -8.86 -0.58 -21.07
N TYR A 247 -9.78 -0.54 -20.11
CA TYR A 247 -10.04 0.64 -19.31
C TYR A 247 -8.84 1.03 -18.45
N ILE A 248 -8.29 0.07 -17.69
CA ILE A 248 -7.14 0.35 -16.83
C ILE A 248 -5.89 0.66 -17.64
N ASP A 249 -5.73 0.10 -18.83
CA ASP A 249 -4.62 0.40 -19.72
C ASP A 249 -4.55 1.90 -20.05
N ARG A 250 -5.68 2.47 -20.50
CA ARG A 250 -5.80 3.90 -20.76
C ARG A 250 -5.59 4.74 -19.49
N LEU A 251 -6.26 4.38 -18.39
CA LEU A 251 -6.17 5.13 -17.14
C LEU A 251 -4.73 5.18 -16.61
N VAL A 252 -4.02 4.04 -16.64
CA VAL A 252 -2.64 3.95 -16.18
C VAL A 252 -1.71 4.73 -17.11
N GLN A 253 -1.90 4.67 -18.43
CA GLN A 253 -1.14 5.47 -19.38
C GLN A 253 -1.24 6.96 -19.07
N GLU A 254 -2.46 7.47 -18.90
CA GLU A 254 -2.72 8.88 -18.59
C GLU A 254 -2.11 9.29 -17.24
N LYS A 255 -2.29 8.45 -16.20
CA LYS A 255 -1.80 8.76 -14.86
C LYS A 255 -0.28 8.67 -14.76
N SER A 256 0.34 7.64 -15.33
CA SER A 256 1.80 7.48 -15.27
C SER A 256 2.55 8.64 -15.94
N ALA A 257 2.02 9.20 -16.99
CA ALA A 257 2.62 10.36 -17.67
C ALA A 257 2.78 11.58 -16.77
N LEU A 258 1.94 11.73 -15.73
CA LEU A 258 1.99 12.84 -14.78
C LEU A 258 3.19 12.76 -13.83
N PHE A 259 3.79 11.59 -13.68
CA PHE A 259 4.86 11.33 -12.70
C PHE A 259 6.20 11.00 -13.35
N ALA A 260 6.27 10.93 -14.66
CA ALA A 260 7.48 10.56 -15.38
C ALA A 260 8.68 11.41 -14.93
N GLY A 261 9.74 10.77 -14.45
CA GLY A 261 10.95 11.40 -13.95
C GLY A 261 10.84 12.06 -12.58
N ASP A 262 9.72 11.98 -11.89
CA ASP A 262 9.53 12.63 -10.58
C ASP A 262 10.18 11.82 -9.44
N ARG A 263 11.33 12.26 -8.99
CA ARG A 263 12.09 11.61 -7.90
C ARG A 263 11.44 11.73 -6.52
N HIS A 264 10.45 12.59 -6.33
CA HIS A 264 9.68 12.70 -5.09
C HIS A 264 8.56 11.67 -5.01
N PHE A 265 8.15 11.15 -6.15
CA PHE A 265 7.10 10.16 -6.24
C PHE A 265 7.65 8.76 -5.91
N ILE A 266 7.16 8.15 -4.82
CA ILE A 266 7.58 6.79 -4.44
C ILE A 266 6.97 5.77 -5.40
N GLY A 267 5.67 5.91 -5.70
CA GLY A 267 4.97 4.96 -6.55
C GLY A 267 3.45 4.95 -6.37
N PHE A 268 2.84 3.98 -7.02
CA PHE A 268 1.40 3.82 -7.07
C PHE A 268 0.88 2.78 -6.09
N TYR A 269 -0.16 3.15 -5.34
CA TYR A 269 -1.15 2.17 -4.88
C TYR A 269 -2.11 1.86 -6.02
N LEU A 270 -2.48 0.59 -6.18
CA LEU A 270 -3.36 0.13 -7.26
C LEU A 270 -4.83 0.43 -6.95
N ASP A 271 -5.24 0.13 -5.73
CA ASP A 271 -6.59 0.39 -5.21
C ASP A 271 -6.57 0.58 -3.69
N ASN A 272 -7.74 0.89 -3.12
CA ASN A 272 -7.93 1.06 -1.69
C ASN A 272 -9.02 0.12 -1.17
N GLU A 273 -8.66 -0.67 -0.16
CA GLU A 273 -9.59 -1.47 0.64
C GLU A 273 -10.47 -2.39 -0.19
N LEU A 274 -9.85 -3.12 -1.13
CA LEU A 274 -10.57 -4.12 -1.91
C LEU A 274 -11.07 -5.25 -0.99
N PRO A 275 -12.33 -5.69 -1.16
CA PRO A 275 -12.95 -6.67 -0.30
C PRO A 275 -12.53 -8.11 -0.68
N PHE A 276 -11.25 -8.46 -0.50
CA PHE A 276 -10.76 -9.80 -0.76
C PHE A 276 -11.22 -10.81 0.31
N ALA A 277 -11.23 -10.41 1.58
CA ALA A 277 -11.58 -11.29 2.69
C ALA A 277 -12.42 -10.57 3.75
N SER A 278 -13.39 -11.31 4.33
CA SER A 278 -14.20 -10.89 5.47
C SER A 278 -13.95 -11.78 6.69
N TYR A 279 -14.42 -11.33 7.85
CA TYR A 279 -14.38 -12.12 9.08
C TYR A 279 -15.11 -13.44 8.92
N GLN A 280 -14.43 -14.52 9.18
CA GLN A 280 -14.95 -15.89 9.08
C GLN A 280 -15.63 -16.23 7.74
N ASN A 281 -15.36 -15.46 6.68
CA ASN A 281 -16.03 -15.58 5.38
C ASN A 281 -17.57 -15.47 5.45
N ALA A 282 -18.08 -14.71 6.42
CA ALA A 282 -19.50 -14.62 6.70
C ALA A 282 -20.26 -13.68 5.75
N ASP A 283 -19.56 -12.78 5.06
CA ASP A 283 -20.16 -11.78 4.18
C ASP A 283 -19.52 -11.83 2.78
N PRO A 284 -20.24 -12.36 1.78
CA PRO A 284 -19.74 -12.46 0.40
C PRO A 284 -19.55 -11.11 -0.29
N LEU A 285 -20.12 -10.01 0.24
CA LEU A 285 -19.91 -8.66 -0.29
C LEU A 285 -18.60 -8.05 0.20
N ARG A 286 -18.18 -8.44 1.41
CA ARG A 286 -16.94 -7.98 2.05
C ARG A 286 -15.77 -8.93 1.89
N GLY A 287 -15.99 -10.08 1.25
CA GLY A 287 -14.97 -11.07 0.97
C GLY A 287 -15.31 -11.88 -0.26
N ILE A 288 -14.30 -12.39 -0.95
CA ILE A 288 -14.51 -13.30 -2.07
C ILE A 288 -15.06 -14.62 -1.53
N ASP A 289 -16.19 -15.02 -2.07
CA ASP A 289 -16.86 -16.31 -1.80
C ASP A 289 -17.11 -17.07 -3.11
N LEU A 290 -16.61 -18.29 -3.21
CA LEU A 290 -16.73 -19.12 -4.40
C LEU A 290 -18.20 -19.44 -4.73
N LYS A 291 -19.04 -19.71 -3.72
CA LYS A 291 -20.47 -20.00 -3.94
C LYS A 291 -21.21 -18.76 -4.46
N HIS A 292 -20.85 -17.59 -3.96
CA HIS A 292 -21.39 -16.33 -4.45
C HIS A 292 -21.02 -16.10 -5.93
N PHE A 293 -19.76 -16.32 -6.30
CA PHE A 293 -19.34 -16.20 -7.70
C PHE A 293 -20.04 -17.20 -8.61
N LEU A 294 -20.25 -18.43 -8.18
CA LEU A 294 -21.00 -19.45 -8.93
C LEU A 294 -22.48 -19.10 -9.11
N SER A 295 -23.06 -18.29 -8.22
CA SER A 295 -24.48 -17.85 -8.27
C SER A 295 -24.69 -16.54 -9.03
N LEU A 296 -23.65 -15.94 -9.59
CA LEU A 296 -23.75 -14.67 -10.31
C LEU A 296 -24.67 -14.76 -11.53
N PRO A 297 -25.48 -13.74 -11.79
CA PRO A 297 -26.36 -13.69 -12.93
C PRO A 297 -25.59 -13.62 -14.25
N GLU A 298 -26.28 -13.83 -15.36
CA GLU A 298 -25.72 -13.84 -16.73
C GLU A 298 -24.91 -12.58 -17.05
N ARG A 299 -25.28 -11.45 -16.48
CA ARG A 299 -24.56 -10.18 -16.64
C ARG A 299 -23.09 -10.26 -16.17
N TYR A 300 -22.80 -11.06 -15.14
CA TYR A 300 -21.44 -11.28 -14.63
C TYR A 300 -20.92 -12.68 -15.02
N LYS A 301 -21.32 -13.14 -16.20
CA LYS A 301 -20.97 -14.46 -16.72
C LYS A 301 -19.49 -14.76 -16.66
N ALA A 302 -18.64 -13.81 -17.04
CA ALA A 302 -17.19 -14.01 -17.04
C ALA A 302 -16.63 -14.30 -15.63
N ALA A 303 -17.12 -13.63 -14.59
CA ALA A 303 -16.73 -13.92 -13.21
C ALA A 303 -17.25 -15.29 -12.76
N ARG A 304 -18.49 -15.67 -13.15
CA ARG A 304 -19.04 -16.98 -12.87
C ARG A 304 -18.25 -18.08 -13.57
N GLU A 305 -17.94 -17.94 -14.84
CA GLU A 305 -17.14 -18.91 -15.62
C GLU A 305 -15.73 -19.10 -15.03
N TYR A 306 -15.15 -18.04 -14.47
CA TYR A 306 -13.88 -18.12 -13.77
C TYR A 306 -13.99 -18.99 -12.51
N ALA A 307 -15.07 -18.85 -11.74
CA ALA A 307 -15.35 -19.70 -10.60
C ALA A 307 -15.65 -21.15 -11.00
N GLU A 308 -16.42 -21.36 -12.07
CA GLU A 308 -16.69 -22.69 -12.63
C GLU A 308 -15.41 -23.37 -13.14
N LYS A 309 -14.51 -22.61 -13.76
CA LYS A 309 -13.19 -23.11 -14.17
C LYS A 309 -12.39 -23.56 -12.94
N PHE A 310 -12.37 -22.78 -11.87
CA PHE A 310 -11.73 -23.19 -10.61
C PHE A 310 -12.29 -24.51 -10.07
N MET A 311 -13.62 -24.67 -10.07
CA MET A 311 -14.27 -25.93 -9.66
C MET A 311 -13.76 -27.11 -10.47
N ARG A 312 -13.76 -26.98 -11.80
CA ARG A 312 -13.30 -28.05 -12.73
C ARG A 312 -11.83 -28.38 -12.50
N ASP A 313 -10.96 -27.38 -12.46
CA ASP A 313 -9.51 -27.57 -12.32
C ASP A 313 -9.11 -28.23 -11.00
N ASN A 314 -9.94 -28.06 -9.95
CA ASN A 314 -9.70 -28.64 -8.63
C ASN A 314 -10.56 -29.88 -8.35
N GLY A 315 -11.27 -30.43 -9.33
CA GLY A 315 -12.07 -31.64 -9.18
C GLY A 315 -13.23 -31.51 -8.18
N ILE A 316 -13.77 -30.28 -7.99
CA ILE A 316 -14.85 -30.01 -7.04
C ILE A 316 -16.19 -30.28 -7.74
N ALA A 317 -16.85 -31.39 -7.40
CA ALA A 317 -18.00 -31.89 -8.14
C ALA A 317 -19.29 -31.06 -7.97
N SER A 318 -19.45 -30.37 -6.84
CA SER A 318 -20.63 -29.54 -6.56
C SER A 318 -20.38 -28.49 -5.49
N THR A 319 -21.28 -27.52 -5.38
CA THR A 319 -21.20 -26.48 -4.34
C THR A 319 -21.35 -27.01 -2.91
N GLY A 320 -21.95 -28.19 -2.74
CA GLY A 320 -22.13 -28.83 -1.43
C GLY A 320 -20.84 -29.36 -0.82
N VAL A 321 -19.82 -29.65 -1.65
CA VAL A 321 -18.53 -30.18 -1.19
C VAL A 321 -17.41 -29.11 -1.16
N ILE A 322 -17.74 -27.83 -1.37
CA ILE A 322 -16.78 -26.74 -1.26
C ILE A 322 -16.29 -26.62 0.19
N THR A 323 -15.01 -26.82 0.40
CA THR A 323 -14.34 -26.73 1.70
C THR A 323 -13.87 -25.31 1.99
N LYS A 324 -13.49 -25.04 3.25
CA LYS A 324 -12.83 -23.78 3.63
C LYS A 324 -11.55 -23.56 2.82
N LYS A 325 -10.75 -24.61 2.61
CA LYS A 325 -9.54 -24.53 1.79
C LYS A 325 -9.85 -24.12 0.35
N ASN A 326 -10.89 -24.66 -0.27
CA ASN A 326 -11.28 -24.26 -1.62
C ASN A 326 -11.67 -22.77 -1.69
N GLN A 327 -12.34 -22.24 -0.67
CA GLN A 327 -12.66 -20.82 -0.56
C GLN A 327 -11.39 -19.96 -0.48
N GLU A 328 -10.42 -20.37 0.32
CA GLU A 328 -9.14 -19.65 0.47
C GLU A 328 -8.31 -19.70 -0.80
N ASP A 329 -8.22 -20.85 -1.45
CA ASP A 329 -7.48 -21.03 -2.70
C ASP A 329 -8.13 -20.22 -3.84
N PHE A 330 -9.46 -20.20 -3.94
CA PHE A 330 -10.17 -19.37 -4.91
C PHE A 330 -9.93 -17.88 -4.67
N ARG A 331 -9.92 -17.45 -3.42
CA ARG A 331 -9.62 -16.07 -3.03
C ARG A 331 -8.20 -15.67 -3.45
N GLY A 332 -7.21 -16.52 -3.17
CA GLY A 332 -5.84 -16.33 -3.63
C GLY A 332 -5.75 -16.20 -5.15
N MET A 333 -6.43 -17.09 -5.88
CA MET A 333 -6.43 -17.05 -7.35
C MET A 333 -7.04 -15.76 -7.92
N VAL A 334 -8.09 -15.22 -7.31
CA VAL A 334 -8.66 -13.92 -7.73
C VAL A 334 -7.72 -12.77 -7.40
N ALA A 335 -7.06 -12.82 -6.24
CA ALA A 335 -6.05 -11.81 -5.86
C ALA A 335 -4.85 -11.85 -6.80
N ASP A 336 -4.30 -13.03 -7.10
CA ASP A 336 -3.23 -13.23 -8.08
C ASP A 336 -3.59 -12.64 -9.45
N TYR A 337 -4.79 -12.94 -9.94
CA TYR A 337 -5.25 -12.40 -11.23
C TYR A 337 -5.31 -10.87 -11.22
N TYR A 338 -5.85 -10.29 -10.14
CA TYR A 338 -5.90 -8.84 -9.98
C TYR A 338 -4.49 -8.23 -10.00
N TYR A 339 -3.57 -8.73 -9.18
CA TYR A 339 -2.23 -8.17 -9.08
C TYR A 339 -1.41 -8.38 -10.36
N GLN A 340 -1.50 -9.55 -10.99
CA GLN A 340 -0.80 -9.81 -12.24
C GLN A 340 -1.28 -8.86 -13.35
N LEU A 341 -2.58 -8.69 -13.52
CA LEU A 341 -3.14 -7.79 -14.54
C LEU A 341 -2.75 -6.33 -14.28
N THR A 342 -2.94 -5.87 -13.05
CA THR A 342 -2.75 -4.44 -12.72
C THR A 342 -1.28 -4.05 -12.67
N THR A 343 -0.41 -4.89 -12.09
CA THR A 343 1.03 -4.63 -12.06
C THR A 343 1.66 -4.68 -13.44
N ALA A 344 1.28 -5.65 -14.28
CA ALA A 344 1.73 -5.71 -15.66
C ALA A 344 1.29 -4.46 -16.44
N THR A 345 0.09 -3.97 -16.20
CA THR A 345 -0.41 -2.74 -16.82
C THR A 345 0.40 -1.52 -16.39
N VAL A 346 0.65 -1.35 -15.09
CA VAL A 346 1.48 -0.24 -14.60
C VAL A 346 2.88 -0.31 -15.20
N ARG A 347 3.51 -1.49 -15.24
CA ARG A 347 4.88 -1.67 -15.75
C ARG A 347 5.04 -1.41 -17.24
N ARG A 348 3.98 -1.40 -18.03
CA ARG A 348 4.04 -0.96 -19.43
C ARG A 348 4.36 0.53 -19.55
N TYR A 349 3.90 1.35 -18.63
CA TYR A 349 3.97 2.82 -18.69
C TYR A 349 4.92 3.44 -17.67
N ASP A 350 5.13 2.78 -16.52
CA ASP A 350 6.03 3.25 -15.47
C ASP A 350 7.01 2.15 -15.07
N LYS A 351 8.30 2.39 -15.37
CA LYS A 351 9.41 1.51 -15.03
C LYS A 351 10.32 2.11 -13.94
N GLU A 352 9.98 3.29 -13.46
CA GLU A 352 10.81 4.09 -12.57
C GLU A 352 10.41 3.94 -11.12
N HIS A 353 9.10 3.99 -10.85
CA HIS A 353 8.57 4.06 -9.50
C HIS A 353 8.12 2.69 -8.97
N LEU A 354 7.93 2.64 -7.67
CA LEU A 354 7.47 1.41 -7.01
C LEU A 354 5.97 1.18 -7.27
N ILE A 355 5.56 -0.09 -7.24
CA ILE A 355 4.17 -0.48 -7.10
C ILE A 355 3.98 -0.89 -5.66
N LEU A 356 3.10 -0.18 -4.96
CA LEU A 356 2.89 -0.30 -3.52
C LEU A 356 1.77 -1.28 -3.17
N GLY A 357 1.25 -2.00 -4.18
CA GLY A 357 0.13 -2.92 -4.01
C GLY A 357 -1.20 -2.20 -3.78
N THR A 358 -2.11 -2.86 -3.06
CA THR A 358 -3.35 -2.25 -2.57
C THR A 358 -3.22 -1.96 -1.07
N ARG A 359 -3.92 -0.96 -0.59
CA ARG A 359 -4.08 -0.79 0.86
C ARG A 359 -5.08 -1.83 1.34
N LEU A 360 -4.58 -2.85 2.01
CA LEU A 360 -5.42 -3.89 2.57
C LEU A 360 -6.05 -3.41 3.88
N HIS A 361 -7.35 -3.63 4.00
CA HIS A 361 -8.15 -3.31 5.18
C HIS A 361 -8.83 -4.57 5.73
N ASP A 362 -9.32 -4.48 6.97
CA ASP A 362 -10.06 -5.54 7.63
C ASP A 362 -9.34 -6.90 7.55
N TRP A 363 -10.07 -7.97 7.29
CA TRP A 363 -9.55 -9.33 7.23
C TRP A 363 -8.68 -9.62 6.00
N SER A 364 -8.76 -8.80 4.97
CA SER A 364 -7.89 -8.94 3.80
C SER A 364 -6.41 -8.89 4.15
N LYS A 365 -6.01 -8.05 5.11
CA LYS A 365 -4.61 -7.93 5.57
C LYS A 365 -4.11 -9.13 6.39
N TYR A 366 -5.01 -9.96 6.91
CA TYR A 366 -4.69 -11.18 7.66
C TYR A 366 -4.86 -12.46 6.84
N ASN A 367 -5.35 -12.36 5.62
CA ASN A 367 -5.52 -13.50 4.76
C ASN A 367 -4.22 -13.81 4.04
N GLN A 368 -3.58 -14.92 4.40
CA GLN A 368 -2.28 -15.31 3.86
C GLN A 368 -2.29 -15.37 2.33
N LYS A 369 -3.32 -15.98 1.73
CA LYS A 369 -3.42 -16.12 0.28
C LYS A 369 -3.56 -14.79 -0.47
N VAL A 370 -4.16 -13.77 0.16
CA VAL A 370 -4.26 -12.42 -0.40
C VAL A 370 -2.95 -11.66 -0.27
N VAL A 371 -2.21 -11.90 0.82
CA VAL A 371 -0.91 -11.23 1.07
C VAL A 371 0.21 -11.84 0.23
N GLU A 372 0.12 -13.14 -0.08
CA GLU A 372 1.08 -13.85 -0.93
C GLU A 372 0.90 -13.54 -2.42
N ALA A 373 -0.33 -13.15 -2.85
CA ALA A 373 -0.62 -12.74 -4.22
C ALA A 373 0.04 -11.41 -4.58
#